data_e188c762babd39111e03f6436a5e5cb8
#
_entry.id   e188c762babd39111e03f6436a5e5cb8
#
_cell.length_a   1.000
_cell.length_b   1.000
_cell.length_c   1.000
_cell.angle_alpha   90.00
_cell.angle_beta   90.00
_cell.angle_gamma   90.00
#
_symmetry.space_group_name_H-M   'P 1'
#
loop_
_entity.id
_entity.type
_entity.pdbx_description
1 polymer ?
#
loop_
_entity_poly.entity_id
_entity_poly.type
_entity_poly.pdbx_seq_one_letter_code
_entity_poly.pdbx_strand_id
1 'polypeptide(L)'
;MKKMIALLLALAALLGCTACGQKEEATTVEPDVAEMRSICELSTMDCYYHNVAKYFEKDAQKGILGIGKKYRRFWIEYSGVVQMGIDASLVKIEVEDMRVTITIPEAKVLKCTVDSESLSQNSYIVDKNSAKVEAADEVLAVSEAERQLEETAAKDKTLLANAQQRAKSLL
;
A
#
# COMPACT_ATOMS: atom_id res chain seq x y z
N MET A 1 14.86 -70.88 4.41
CA MET A 1 13.87 -69.88 4.00
C MET A 1 13.58 -68.85 5.11
N LYS A 2 13.21 -69.28 6.35
CA LYS A 2 12.88 -68.30 7.43
C LYS A 2 14.01 -67.34 7.80
N LYS A 3 15.27 -67.76 7.75
CA LYS A 3 16.44 -66.92 8.06
C LYS A 3 16.75 -65.86 6.97
N MET A 4 16.46 -66.17 5.73
CA MET A 4 16.62 -65.21 4.61
C MET A 4 15.55 -64.15 4.60
N ILE A 5 14.32 -64.49 4.99
CA ILE A 5 13.23 -63.53 5.10
C ILE A 5 13.48 -62.53 6.25
N ALA A 6 14.03 -63.02 7.39
CA ALA A 6 14.42 -62.17 8.52
C ALA A 6 15.55 -61.19 8.16
N LEU A 7 16.51 -61.64 7.33
CA LEU A 7 17.62 -60.80 6.88
C LEU A 7 17.14 -59.69 5.90
N LEU A 8 16.21 -60.03 5.03
CA LEU A 8 15.58 -59.06 4.07
C LEU A 8 14.75 -58.00 4.80
N LEU A 9 14.01 -58.40 5.84
CA LEU A 9 13.23 -57.44 6.64
C LEU A 9 14.13 -56.51 7.48
N ALA A 10 15.26 -57.02 8.01
CA ALA A 10 16.23 -56.17 8.72
C ALA A 10 16.91 -55.17 7.78
N LEU A 11 17.21 -55.56 6.52
CA LEU A 11 17.81 -54.67 5.53
C LEU A 11 16.83 -53.57 5.07
N ALA A 12 15.56 -53.93 4.96
CA ALA A 12 14.51 -52.96 4.60
C ALA A 12 14.28 -51.92 5.73
N ALA A 13 14.39 -52.29 6.98
CA ALA A 13 14.28 -51.39 8.11
C ALA A 13 15.48 -50.41 8.23
N LEU A 14 16.67 -50.81 7.79
CA LEU A 14 17.86 -49.96 7.78
C LEU A 14 17.85 -48.90 6.65
N LEU A 15 17.14 -49.17 5.56
CA LEU A 15 16.99 -48.25 4.43
C LEU A 15 15.88 -47.20 4.63
N GLY A 16 15.00 -47.38 5.61
CA GLY A 16 13.85 -46.50 5.88
C GLY A 16 14.18 -45.27 6.75
N CYS A 17 15.38 -45.14 7.31
CA CYS A 17 15.72 -44.06 8.26
C CYS A 17 16.44 -42.84 7.65
N THR A 18 16.55 -42.74 6.35
CA THR A 18 17.22 -41.59 5.70
C THR A 18 16.28 -40.56 5.06
N ALA A 19 15.00 -40.52 5.44
CA ALA A 19 14.07 -39.53 4.96
C ALA A 19 13.49 -38.74 6.15
N CYS A 20 14.17 -37.71 6.61
CA CYS A 20 13.58 -36.48 7.12
C CYS A 20 14.69 -35.61 7.71
N GLY A 21 15.34 -34.88 6.86
CA GLY A 21 16.19 -33.76 7.20
C GLY A 21 15.96 -32.65 6.21
N GLN A 22 14.69 -32.23 6.04
CA GLN A 22 14.46 -30.87 5.50
C GLN A 22 14.92 -29.91 6.62
N LYS A 23 16.15 -29.42 6.50
CA LYS A 23 16.50 -28.16 7.10
C LYS A 23 15.58 -27.12 6.44
N GLU A 24 14.58 -26.62 7.17
CA GLU A 24 14.05 -25.31 6.90
C GLU A 24 15.23 -24.35 6.97
N GLU A 25 15.75 -23.95 5.82
CA GLU A 25 16.58 -22.77 5.74
C GLU A 25 15.66 -21.64 6.22
N ALA A 26 15.85 -21.24 7.46
CA ALA A 26 15.31 -19.99 7.96
C ALA A 26 15.83 -18.91 7.01
N THR A 27 14.98 -18.44 6.12
CA THR A 27 15.27 -17.28 5.28
C THR A 27 15.42 -16.12 6.24
N THR A 28 16.64 -15.85 6.65
CA THR A 28 16.99 -14.64 7.39
C THR A 28 16.77 -13.51 6.38
N VAL A 29 15.63 -12.84 6.48
CA VAL A 29 15.38 -11.60 5.77
C VAL A 29 16.30 -10.57 6.45
N GLU A 30 17.43 -10.28 5.81
CA GLU A 30 18.26 -9.16 6.23
C GLU A 30 17.45 -7.88 5.99
N PRO A 31 17.28 -7.01 7.01
CA PRO A 31 16.56 -5.75 6.83
C PRO A 31 17.28 -4.92 5.75
N ASP A 32 16.55 -4.51 4.73
CA ASP A 32 17.10 -3.61 3.72
C ASP A 32 17.41 -2.26 4.38
N VAL A 33 18.66 -1.82 4.26
CA VAL A 33 19.11 -0.52 4.80
C VAL A 33 18.34 0.64 4.15
N ALA A 34 17.87 0.48 2.92
CA ALA A 34 17.00 1.45 2.27
C ALA A 34 15.62 1.52 2.92
N GLU A 35 15.07 0.37 3.29
CA GLU A 35 13.80 0.27 4.04
C GLU A 35 13.94 0.84 5.46
N MET A 36 15.05 0.58 6.14
CA MET A 36 15.35 1.18 7.45
C MET A 36 15.51 2.69 7.39
N ARG A 37 15.99 3.25 6.28
CA ARG A 37 16.08 4.70 6.07
C ARG A 37 14.72 5.34 5.81
N SER A 38 13.76 4.61 5.23
CA SER A 38 12.39 5.12 5.02
C SER A 38 11.59 5.27 6.32
N ILE A 39 12.02 4.63 7.41
CA ILE A 39 11.41 4.75 8.75
C ILE A 39 11.73 6.10 9.43
N CYS A 40 12.55 6.94 8.83
CA CYS A 40 12.85 8.29 9.36
C CYS A 40 11.74 9.31 9.07
N GLU A 41 10.56 8.89 8.61
CA GLU A 41 9.43 9.78 8.44
C GLU A 41 8.75 10.05 9.79
N LEU A 42 8.65 11.32 10.14
CA LEU A 42 7.91 11.77 11.32
C LEU A 42 6.51 12.19 10.88
N SER A 43 5.53 11.28 11.05
CA SER A 43 4.12 11.61 10.86
C SER A 43 3.66 12.52 12.01
N THR A 44 3.08 13.65 11.67
CA THR A 44 2.61 14.64 12.64
C THR A 44 1.11 14.84 12.60
N MET A 45 0.45 14.38 11.55
CA MET A 45 -0.99 14.54 11.38
C MET A 45 -1.58 13.48 10.47
N ASP A 46 -2.70 12.89 10.90
CA ASP A 46 -3.55 12.04 10.07
C ASP A 46 -4.80 12.83 9.67
N CYS A 47 -5.09 12.87 8.38
CA CYS A 47 -6.26 13.51 7.80
C CYS A 47 -7.21 12.44 7.26
N TYR A 48 -8.43 12.42 7.77
CA TYR A 48 -9.48 11.53 7.29
C TYR A 48 -10.26 12.19 6.18
N TYR A 49 -10.39 11.51 5.06
CA TYR A 49 -11.12 11.99 3.90
C TYR A 49 -12.31 11.08 3.59
N HIS A 50 -13.40 11.69 3.14
CA HIS A 50 -14.51 11.02 2.49
C HIS A 50 -14.71 11.69 1.14
N ASN A 51 -14.63 10.94 0.05
CA ASN A 51 -14.56 11.51 -1.29
C ASN A 51 -15.22 10.59 -2.33
N VAL A 52 -15.37 11.11 -3.55
CA VAL A 52 -15.90 10.37 -4.70
C VAL A 52 -14.90 10.45 -5.85
N ALA A 53 -14.35 9.31 -6.27
CA ALA A 53 -13.55 9.22 -7.47
C ALA A 53 -14.39 8.81 -8.68
N LYS A 54 -14.02 9.31 -9.85
CA LYS A 54 -14.67 8.99 -11.13
C LYS A 54 -13.71 8.14 -11.96
N TYR A 55 -14.17 6.97 -12.36
CA TYR A 55 -13.48 6.14 -13.35
C TYR A 55 -14.12 6.32 -14.73
N PHE A 56 -13.30 6.47 -15.76
CA PHE A 56 -13.73 6.56 -17.14
C PHE A 56 -12.73 5.93 -18.09
N GLU A 57 -13.16 4.90 -18.80
CA GLU A 57 -12.40 4.21 -19.85
C GLU A 57 -13.18 4.28 -21.18
N LYS A 58 -12.49 4.70 -22.24
CA LYS A 58 -13.02 4.63 -23.61
C LYS A 58 -12.74 3.23 -24.20
N ASP A 59 -13.60 2.81 -25.11
CA ASP A 59 -13.45 1.57 -25.90
C ASP A 59 -13.43 0.27 -25.08
N ALA A 60 -14.05 0.28 -23.91
CA ALA A 60 -14.08 -0.85 -22.98
C ALA A 60 -14.69 -2.15 -23.53
N GLN A 61 -15.58 -2.07 -24.53
CA GLN A 61 -16.12 -3.25 -25.24
C GLN A 61 -16.43 -2.90 -26.71
N LYS A 62 -15.72 -3.57 -27.62
CA LYS A 62 -16.10 -3.63 -29.03
C LYS A 62 -16.88 -4.93 -29.26
N GLY A 63 -18.19 -4.85 -29.46
CA GLY A 63 -18.98 -6.01 -29.91
C GLY A 63 -18.50 -6.53 -31.27
N ILE A 64 -18.78 -7.79 -31.60
CA ILE A 64 -18.34 -8.49 -32.83
C ILE A 64 -18.71 -7.74 -34.11
N LEU A 65 -19.71 -6.87 -34.07
CA LEU A 65 -20.17 -6.05 -35.20
C LEU A 65 -19.98 -4.54 -34.98
N GLY A 66 -19.14 -4.13 -34.02
CA GLY A 66 -18.98 -2.73 -33.66
C GLY A 66 -20.19 -2.12 -32.93
N ILE A 67 -21.20 -2.93 -32.62
CA ILE A 67 -22.41 -2.56 -31.90
C ILE A 67 -22.20 -2.94 -30.43
N GLY A 68 -22.18 -1.97 -29.53
CA GLY A 68 -22.01 -2.22 -28.10
C GLY A 68 -21.70 -0.95 -27.33
N LYS A 69 -21.64 -1.07 -26.01
CA LYS A 69 -21.26 0.03 -25.13
C LYS A 69 -19.76 0.30 -25.28
N LYS A 70 -19.40 1.54 -25.66
CA LYS A 70 -18.03 1.93 -26.04
C LYS A 70 -17.20 2.47 -24.88
N TYR A 71 -17.77 2.57 -23.68
CA TYR A 71 -17.08 3.12 -22.53
C TYR A 71 -17.51 2.44 -21.24
N ARG A 72 -16.63 2.47 -20.24
CA ARG A 72 -16.96 2.23 -18.84
C ARG A 72 -16.90 3.53 -18.08
N ARG A 73 -17.91 3.80 -17.29
CA ARG A 73 -17.98 4.97 -16.44
C ARG A 73 -18.74 4.65 -15.17
N PHE A 74 -18.09 4.87 -14.05
CA PHE A 74 -18.66 4.73 -12.73
C PHE A 74 -17.97 5.65 -11.74
N TRP A 75 -18.57 5.83 -10.60
CA TRP A 75 -18.03 6.58 -9.48
C TRP A 75 -17.87 5.65 -8.31
N ILE A 76 -16.84 5.89 -7.50
CA ILE A 76 -16.60 5.18 -6.25
C ILE A 76 -16.64 6.21 -5.13
N GLU A 77 -17.53 6.00 -4.18
CA GLU A 77 -17.53 6.69 -2.90
C GLU A 77 -16.60 5.92 -1.94
N TYR A 78 -15.65 6.60 -1.34
CA TYR A 78 -14.63 6.00 -0.51
C TYR A 78 -14.19 6.89 0.63
N SER A 79 -13.73 6.27 1.72
CA SER A 79 -13.01 6.93 2.80
C SER A 79 -11.53 6.60 2.73
N GLY A 80 -10.70 7.48 3.26
CA GLY A 80 -9.26 7.28 3.27
C GLY A 80 -8.57 8.09 4.34
N VAL A 81 -7.30 7.76 4.57
CA VAL A 81 -6.44 8.47 5.52
C VAL A 81 -5.20 8.92 4.77
N VAL A 82 -4.86 10.19 4.96
CA VAL A 82 -3.60 10.77 4.48
C VAL A 82 -2.76 11.14 5.68
N GLN A 83 -1.58 10.54 5.77
CA GLN A 83 -0.57 10.87 6.78
C GLN A 83 0.34 11.96 6.24
N MET A 84 0.48 13.03 7.02
CA MET A 84 1.34 14.16 6.71
C MET A 84 2.41 14.33 7.76
N GLY A 85 3.57 14.80 7.37
CA GLY A 85 4.69 15.02 8.28
C GLY A 85 5.94 15.47 7.57
N ILE A 86 7.09 15.27 8.19
CA ILE A 86 8.40 15.64 7.67
C ILE A 86 9.30 14.42 7.51
N ASP A 87 10.32 14.56 6.70
CA ASP A 87 11.42 13.61 6.63
C ASP A 87 12.44 13.96 7.73
N ALA A 88 12.40 13.20 8.83
CA ALA A 88 13.25 13.44 9.97
C ALA A 88 14.75 13.26 9.67
N SER A 89 15.10 12.52 8.63
CA SER A 89 16.50 12.36 8.20
C SER A 89 17.12 13.64 7.65
N LEU A 90 16.27 14.59 7.25
CA LEU A 90 16.67 15.90 6.73
C LEU A 90 16.70 16.99 7.81
N VAL A 91 16.37 16.67 9.05
CA VAL A 91 16.47 17.59 10.19
C VAL A 91 17.94 17.86 10.48
N LYS A 92 18.30 19.14 10.57
CA LYS A 92 19.63 19.59 10.93
C LYS A 92 19.62 20.22 12.30
N ILE A 93 20.60 19.86 13.12
CA ILE A 93 20.80 20.42 14.45
C ILE A 93 22.19 21.05 14.50
N GLU A 94 22.24 22.35 14.73
CA GLU A 94 23.47 23.12 14.84
C GLU A 94 23.56 23.67 16.28
N VAL A 95 24.71 23.49 16.91
CA VAL A 95 24.96 23.96 18.28
C VAL A 95 26.12 24.95 18.24
N GLU A 96 25.82 26.20 18.59
CA GLU A 96 26.82 27.27 18.69
C GLU A 96 26.75 27.88 20.12
N ASP A 97 27.79 27.67 20.89
CA ASP A 97 27.84 28.05 22.30
C ASP A 97 26.64 27.51 23.10
N MET A 98 25.74 28.42 23.51
CA MET A 98 24.50 28.10 24.24
C MET A 98 23.24 28.15 23.36
N ARG A 99 23.41 28.27 22.04
CA ARG A 99 22.31 28.31 21.08
C ARG A 99 22.22 27.00 20.32
N VAL A 100 21.04 26.39 20.33
CA VAL A 100 20.69 25.23 19.49
C VAL A 100 19.74 25.72 18.40
N THR A 101 20.11 25.51 17.16
CA THR A 101 19.28 25.79 15.97
C THR A 101 18.84 24.48 15.33
N ILE A 102 17.53 24.25 15.26
CA ILE A 102 16.95 23.09 14.62
C ILE A 102 16.28 23.55 13.33
N THR A 103 16.77 23.04 12.19
CA THR A 103 16.19 23.29 10.88
C THR A 103 15.43 22.05 10.43
N ILE A 104 14.13 22.19 10.18
CA ILE A 104 13.27 21.11 9.71
C ILE A 104 12.92 21.29 8.24
N PRO A 105 12.78 20.19 7.46
CA PRO A 105 12.32 20.26 6.08
C PRO A 105 10.84 20.65 6.00
N GLU A 106 10.37 20.98 4.80
CA GLU A 106 8.95 21.21 4.55
C GLU A 106 8.12 19.94 4.78
N ALA A 107 6.92 20.11 5.32
CA ALA A 107 5.99 19.01 5.48
C ALA A 107 5.49 18.52 4.10
N LYS A 108 5.29 17.22 4.01
CA LYS A 108 4.80 16.54 2.80
C LYS A 108 3.75 15.48 3.16
N VAL A 109 3.07 14.96 2.16
CA VAL A 109 2.32 13.71 2.28
C VAL A 109 3.33 12.58 2.42
N LEU A 110 3.19 11.77 3.47
CA LEU A 110 4.02 10.60 3.74
C LEU A 110 3.36 9.33 3.20
N LYS A 111 2.06 9.19 3.44
CA LYS A 111 1.29 8.03 3.03
C LYS A 111 -0.14 8.41 2.74
N CYS A 112 -0.71 7.77 1.72
CA CYS A 112 -2.13 7.81 1.40
C CYS A 112 -2.68 6.38 1.39
N THR A 113 -3.83 6.17 1.98
CA THR A 113 -4.46 4.83 2.04
C THR A 113 -5.96 4.98 1.92
N VAL A 114 -6.56 4.29 0.95
CA VAL A 114 -8.01 4.13 0.89
C VAL A 114 -8.42 3.03 1.86
N ASP A 115 -9.46 3.30 2.65
CA ASP A 115 -10.03 2.31 3.55
C ASP A 115 -10.84 1.28 2.75
N SER A 116 -10.35 0.06 2.72
CA SER A 116 -10.98 -1.06 2.00
C SER A 116 -12.36 -1.41 2.59
N GLU A 117 -12.60 -1.15 3.88
CA GLU A 117 -13.90 -1.40 4.52
C GLU A 117 -14.96 -0.39 4.05
N SER A 118 -14.54 0.79 3.57
CA SER A 118 -15.42 1.79 2.96
C SER A 118 -15.92 1.37 1.57
N LEU A 119 -15.25 0.40 0.92
CA LEU A 119 -15.55 -0.07 -0.42
C LEU A 119 -16.54 -1.24 -0.35
N SER A 120 -17.80 -0.97 -0.56
CA SER A 120 -18.88 -1.95 -0.65
C SER A 120 -19.54 -1.90 -2.02
N GLN A 121 -20.42 -2.85 -2.32
CA GLN A 121 -21.21 -2.82 -3.57
C GLN A 121 -22.03 -1.53 -3.72
N ASN A 122 -22.45 -0.91 -2.63
CA ASN A 122 -23.21 0.34 -2.63
C ASN A 122 -22.33 1.56 -2.87
N SER A 123 -21.02 1.44 -2.73
CA SER A 123 -20.05 2.52 -2.99
C SER A 123 -19.83 2.78 -4.48
N TYR A 124 -20.30 1.88 -5.35
CA TYR A 124 -20.15 1.98 -6.80
C TYR A 124 -21.43 2.46 -7.45
N ILE A 125 -21.37 3.61 -8.11
CA ILE A 125 -22.47 4.20 -8.88
C ILE A 125 -22.14 4.07 -10.36
N VAL A 126 -22.76 3.10 -11.04
CA VAL A 126 -22.48 2.81 -12.45
C VAL A 126 -23.41 3.61 -13.36
N ASP A 127 -22.85 4.26 -14.39
CA ASP A 127 -23.62 4.96 -15.41
C ASP A 127 -24.53 3.97 -16.19
N LYS A 128 -25.76 4.36 -16.43
CA LYS A 128 -26.76 3.52 -17.13
C LYS A 128 -26.32 3.03 -18.51
N ASN A 129 -25.47 3.81 -19.19
CA ASN A 129 -24.94 3.50 -20.52
C ASN A 129 -23.53 2.90 -20.47
N SER A 130 -22.98 2.65 -19.28
CA SER A 130 -21.68 2.02 -19.11
C SER A 130 -21.70 0.56 -19.57
N ALA A 131 -20.58 0.08 -20.08
CA ALA A 131 -20.31 -1.35 -20.17
C ALA A 131 -20.24 -1.96 -18.76
N LYS A 132 -20.28 -3.28 -18.66
CA LYS A 132 -20.19 -3.99 -17.38
C LYS A 132 -18.85 -3.66 -16.71
N VAL A 133 -18.89 -3.31 -15.43
CA VAL A 133 -17.71 -3.12 -14.59
C VAL A 133 -17.15 -4.50 -14.23
N GLU A 134 -15.86 -4.68 -14.36
CA GLU A 134 -15.13 -5.90 -14.05
C GLU A 134 -14.25 -5.66 -12.82
N ALA A 135 -13.83 -6.73 -12.13
CA ALA A 135 -12.98 -6.60 -10.93
C ALA A 135 -11.66 -5.86 -11.20
N ALA A 136 -11.10 -5.98 -12.41
CA ALA A 136 -9.91 -5.22 -12.80
C ALA A 136 -10.16 -3.71 -12.84
N ASP A 137 -11.36 -3.28 -13.25
CA ASP A 137 -11.73 -1.85 -13.29
C ASP A 137 -11.85 -1.29 -11.87
N GLU A 138 -12.36 -2.11 -10.94
CA GLU A 138 -12.47 -1.71 -9.53
C GLU A 138 -11.09 -1.47 -8.90
N VAL A 139 -10.12 -2.36 -9.17
CA VAL A 139 -8.73 -2.20 -8.69
C VAL A 139 -8.10 -0.91 -9.25
N LEU A 140 -8.27 -0.67 -10.56
CA LEU A 140 -7.76 0.53 -11.21
C LEU A 140 -8.40 1.80 -10.65
N ALA A 141 -9.70 1.74 -10.35
CA ALA A 141 -10.42 2.88 -9.81
C ALA A 141 -10.02 3.20 -8.35
N VAL A 142 -9.72 2.19 -7.54
CA VAL A 142 -9.17 2.39 -6.19
C VAL A 142 -7.79 3.03 -6.27
N SER A 143 -6.91 2.53 -7.14
CA SER A 143 -5.58 3.12 -7.37
C SER A 143 -5.67 4.57 -7.85
N GLU A 144 -6.62 4.89 -8.73
CA GLU A 144 -6.87 6.27 -9.17
C GLU A 144 -7.43 7.14 -8.04
N ALA A 145 -8.26 6.58 -7.16
CA ALA A 145 -8.77 7.26 -5.98
C ALA A 145 -7.63 7.63 -5.02
N GLU A 146 -6.70 6.71 -4.75
CA GLU A 146 -5.50 6.98 -3.94
C GLU A 146 -4.64 8.10 -4.54
N ARG A 147 -4.38 8.03 -5.84
CA ARG A 147 -3.61 9.06 -6.54
C ARG A 147 -4.26 10.43 -6.46
N GLN A 148 -5.58 10.52 -6.68
CA GLN A 148 -6.32 11.78 -6.59
C GLN A 148 -6.35 12.34 -5.16
N LEU A 149 -6.47 11.46 -4.16
CA LEU A 149 -6.44 11.84 -2.76
C LEU A 149 -5.07 12.41 -2.38
N GLU A 150 -3.99 11.73 -2.77
CA GLU A 150 -2.62 12.19 -2.55
C GLU A 150 -2.37 13.55 -3.21
N GLU A 151 -2.74 13.72 -4.49
CA GLU A 151 -2.58 14.98 -5.19
C GLU A 151 -3.38 16.13 -4.56
N THR A 152 -4.57 15.84 -4.06
CA THR A 152 -5.42 16.83 -3.40
C THR A 152 -4.80 17.27 -2.09
N ALA A 153 -4.35 16.31 -1.29
CA ALA A 153 -3.71 16.56 -0.02
C ALA A 153 -2.37 17.31 -0.16
N ALA A 154 -1.56 16.93 -1.17
CA ALA A 154 -0.29 17.58 -1.46
C ALA A 154 -0.44 19.07 -1.91
N LYS A 155 -1.61 19.46 -2.39
CA LYS A 155 -1.93 20.84 -2.78
C LYS A 155 -2.55 21.66 -1.64
N ASP A 156 -2.97 21.01 -0.56
CA ASP A 156 -3.61 21.69 0.58
C ASP A 156 -2.55 22.35 1.48
N LYS A 157 -2.27 23.62 1.18
CA LYS A 157 -1.28 24.42 1.92
C LYS A 157 -1.63 24.57 3.39
N THR A 158 -2.91 24.55 3.75
CA THR A 158 -3.34 24.69 5.14
C THR A 158 -2.99 23.46 5.95
N LEU A 159 -3.28 22.28 5.40
CA LEU A 159 -2.94 21.01 6.06
C LEU A 159 -1.42 20.83 6.17
N LEU A 160 -0.69 21.12 5.10
CA LEU A 160 0.79 21.06 5.13
C LEU A 160 1.39 22.03 6.15
N ALA A 161 0.86 23.27 6.25
CA ALA A 161 1.31 24.24 7.26
C ALA A 161 1.03 23.76 8.69
N ASN A 162 -0.13 23.13 8.91
CA ASN A 162 -0.47 22.55 10.20
C ASN A 162 0.46 21.38 10.56
N ALA A 163 0.74 20.50 9.61
CA ALA A 163 1.69 19.40 9.80
C ALA A 163 3.11 19.93 10.12
N GLN A 164 3.54 20.97 9.40
CA GLN A 164 4.80 21.68 9.65
C GLN A 164 4.87 22.27 11.07
N GLN A 165 3.79 22.93 11.51
CA GLN A 165 3.74 23.53 12.84
C GLN A 165 3.76 22.46 13.94
N ARG A 166 3.09 21.33 13.73
CA ARG A 166 3.14 20.20 14.66
C ARG A 166 4.54 19.59 14.73
N ALA A 167 5.23 19.43 13.59
CA ALA A 167 6.62 18.98 13.57
C ALA A 167 7.53 19.90 14.41
N LYS A 168 7.37 21.23 14.30
CA LYS A 168 8.10 22.20 15.11
C LYS A 168 7.83 22.08 16.60
N SER A 169 6.63 21.64 16.97
CA SER A 169 6.25 21.51 18.38
C SER A 169 6.72 20.20 19.01
N LEU A 170 7.13 19.23 18.21
CA LEU A 170 7.60 17.92 18.64
C LEU A 170 9.13 17.85 18.78
N LEU A 171 9.84 18.76 18.13
CA LEU A 171 11.30 18.87 18.13
C LEU A 171 11.78 20.00 19.05
#